data_12780abe85de8c22e091fbd93207bf4c
#
_entry.id   12780abe85de8c22e091fbd93207bf4c
#
_cell.length_a   1.000
_cell.length_b   1.000
_cell.length_c   1.000
_cell.angle_alpha   90.00
_cell.angle_beta   90.00
_cell.angle_gamma   90.00
#
_symmetry.space_group_name_H-M   'P 1'
#
loop_
_entity.id
_entity.type
_entity.pdbx_description
1 polymer ?
#
loop_
_entity_poly.entity_id
_entity_poly.type
_entity_poly.pdbx_seq_one_letter_code
_entity_poly.pdbx_strand_id
1 'polypeptide(L)'
;MLALTYHRSVPAFALVRASGGNPEVATSALSMLHLGDVPEPELPAAGWMRVLPSLSGICGSDLAAIGGHASLYLDPLTSYPFVPGHEVVGVLEDGSRVVIEPALGCVVRGIEPVCPRCAEGRPGLCYNATEGPIEVGLQTGYCASTGGGWGEVLVAHPSQVHAVPAALTDEAAALIEPFACCVHAALRGGASKSDVVVVVGAGTIGLLTVAAVKMFTPPKRLIAVAKHPTQRDLALALGADAVIAPADAFQRIRFATAARRLDGVDRSLLLGGADITFECVGRADSLSDAVRFTREGGVVVAVGMPGDERVDWAAIWQRELTVMGAYAYGSEPKRKGRRTFELALEAAPELHLERLVGPLFSLGDCRDAIAYAMSAGRLGAVKVAFDLRG
;
A
#
# COMPACT_ATOMS: atom_id res chain seq x y z
N MET A 1 -2.16 -24.97 -11.92
CA MET A 1 -2.09 -24.46 -10.54
C MET A 1 -3.40 -23.83 -10.13
N LEU A 2 -3.76 -23.95 -8.86
CA LEU A 2 -4.91 -23.23 -8.33
C LEU A 2 -4.55 -21.74 -8.17
N ALA A 3 -5.40 -20.85 -8.66
CA ALA A 3 -5.23 -19.42 -8.50
C ALA A 3 -6.54 -18.65 -8.53
N LEU A 4 -6.55 -17.49 -7.89
CA LEU A 4 -7.54 -16.44 -8.12
C LEU A 4 -7.08 -15.61 -9.31
N THR A 5 -7.96 -15.42 -10.29
CA THR A 5 -7.68 -14.60 -11.48
C THR A 5 -8.63 -13.42 -11.56
N TYR A 6 -8.12 -12.26 -11.93
CA TYR A 6 -8.91 -11.07 -12.17
C TYR A 6 -9.04 -10.81 -13.67
N HIS A 7 -10.28 -10.75 -14.12
CA HIS A 7 -10.63 -10.60 -15.54
C HIS A 7 -11.18 -9.22 -15.85
N ARG A 8 -10.79 -8.65 -16.98
CA ARG A 8 -11.39 -7.41 -17.48
C ARG A 8 -12.78 -7.68 -18.01
N SER A 9 -13.81 -7.14 -17.36
CA SER A 9 -15.21 -7.26 -17.77
C SER A 9 -15.95 -5.96 -17.46
N VAL A 10 -16.31 -5.20 -18.50
CA VAL A 10 -17.07 -3.95 -18.32
C VAL A 10 -18.43 -4.19 -17.67
N PRO A 11 -19.23 -5.21 -18.03
CA PRO A 11 -20.49 -5.50 -17.36
C PRO A 11 -20.31 -5.86 -15.87
N ALA A 12 -19.32 -6.73 -15.55
CA ALA A 12 -19.06 -7.13 -14.16
C ALA A 12 -18.58 -5.93 -13.33
N PHE A 13 -17.70 -5.10 -13.88
CA PHE A 13 -17.23 -3.87 -13.23
C PHE A 13 -18.41 -2.91 -12.93
N ALA A 14 -19.29 -2.69 -13.91
CA ALA A 14 -20.47 -1.84 -13.73
C ALA A 14 -21.42 -2.38 -12.66
N LEU A 15 -21.64 -3.70 -12.65
CA LEU A 15 -22.46 -4.36 -11.64
C LEU A 15 -21.90 -4.18 -10.22
N VAL A 16 -20.61 -4.47 -10.04
CA VAL A 16 -19.94 -4.33 -8.75
C VAL A 16 -19.93 -2.87 -8.28
N ARG A 17 -19.62 -1.93 -9.18
CA ARG A 17 -19.63 -0.49 -8.86
C ARG A 17 -21.02 0.00 -8.47
N ALA A 18 -22.07 -0.43 -9.19
CA ALA A 18 -23.46 -0.09 -8.88
C ALA A 18 -23.92 -0.66 -7.52
N SER A 19 -23.36 -1.78 -7.08
CA SER A 19 -23.62 -2.35 -5.75
C SER A 19 -22.90 -1.60 -4.62
N GLY A 20 -22.10 -0.57 -4.92
CA GLY A 20 -21.25 0.11 -3.95
C GLY A 20 -20.09 -0.74 -3.45
N GLY A 21 -19.65 -1.73 -4.23
CA GLY A 21 -18.59 -2.67 -3.85
C GLY A 21 -19.04 -3.69 -2.78
N ASN A 22 -20.35 -4.04 -2.78
CA ASN A 22 -20.85 -5.06 -1.86
C ASN A 22 -20.03 -6.35 -1.99
N PRO A 23 -19.45 -6.89 -0.89
CA PRO A 23 -18.58 -8.09 -0.94
C PRO A 23 -19.23 -9.31 -1.60
N GLU A 24 -20.52 -9.56 -1.36
CA GLU A 24 -21.24 -10.70 -1.95
C GLU A 24 -21.33 -10.58 -3.49
N VAL A 25 -21.50 -9.36 -4.01
CA VAL A 25 -21.53 -9.11 -5.45
C VAL A 25 -20.11 -9.15 -6.03
N ALA A 26 -19.16 -8.54 -5.35
CA ALA A 26 -17.77 -8.42 -5.77
C ALA A 26 -17.01 -9.75 -5.81
N THR A 27 -17.51 -10.77 -5.09
CA THR A 27 -16.95 -12.15 -5.07
C THR A 27 -17.91 -13.20 -5.68
N SER A 28 -19.01 -12.76 -6.31
CA SER A 28 -19.94 -13.66 -6.98
C SER A 28 -19.35 -14.22 -8.29
N ALA A 29 -19.98 -15.24 -8.84
CA ALA A 29 -19.61 -15.78 -10.16
C ALA A 29 -19.77 -14.77 -11.32
N LEU A 30 -20.48 -13.66 -11.10
CA LEU A 30 -20.66 -12.56 -12.07
C LEU A 30 -19.63 -11.44 -11.88
N SER A 31 -18.73 -11.56 -10.91
CA SER A 31 -17.68 -10.56 -10.65
C SER A 31 -16.48 -10.72 -11.60
N MET A 32 -15.49 -9.89 -11.41
CA MET A 32 -14.24 -9.94 -12.17
C MET A 32 -13.26 -10.98 -11.63
N LEU A 33 -13.51 -11.54 -10.44
CA LEU A 33 -12.61 -12.44 -9.71
C LEU A 33 -13.09 -13.89 -9.78
N HIS A 34 -12.22 -14.79 -10.24
CA HIS A 34 -12.53 -16.19 -10.42
C HIS A 34 -11.46 -17.09 -9.79
N LEU A 35 -11.86 -18.05 -8.97
CA LEU A 35 -11.00 -19.12 -8.46
C LEU A 35 -11.07 -20.32 -9.40
N GLY A 36 -9.93 -20.85 -9.82
CA GLY A 36 -9.89 -22.03 -10.69
C GLY A 36 -8.47 -22.48 -11.02
N ASP A 37 -8.40 -23.58 -11.76
CA ASP A 37 -7.14 -24.07 -12.29
C ASP A 37 -6.72 -23.28 -13.52
N VAL A 38 -5.49 -22.76 -13.48
CA VAL A 38 -4.87 -22.02 -14.58
C VAL A 38 -3.47 -22.58 -14.88
N PRO A 39 -2.93 -22.37 -16.09
CA PRO A 39 -1.52 -22.67 -16.36
C PRO A 39 -0.58 -21.94 -15.39
N GLU A 40 0.52 -22.58 -15.03
CA GLU A 40 1.60 -21.88 -14.32
C GLU A 40 2.21 -20.80 -15.24
N PRO A 41 2.67 -19.67 -14.66
CA PRO A 41 3.35 -18.66 -15.46
C PRO A 41 4.67 -19.23 -16.01
N GLU A 42 4.92 -18.99 -17.30
CA GLU A 42 6.18 -19.34 -17.93
C GLU A 42 7.31 -18.42 -17.46
N LEU A 43 8.55 -18.93 -17.44
CA LEU A 43 9.71 -18.08 -17.16
C LEU A 43 9.98 -17.14 -18.37
N PRO A 44 9.86 -15.81 -18.21
CA PRO A 44 9.97 -14.87 -19.34
C PRO A 44 11.34 -14.85 -20.01
N ALA A 45 12.41 -15.18 -19.23
CA ALA A 45 13.78 -15.25 -19.73
C ALA A 45 14.65 -16.12 -18.83
N ALA A 46 15.85 -16.43 -19.30
CA ALA A 46 16.87 -17.13 -18.50
C ALA A 46 17.18 -16.34 -17.21
N GLY A 47 17.32 -17.05 -16.11
CA GLY A 47 17.63 -16.48 -14.79
C GLY A 47 16.41 -16.07 -13.97
N TRP A 48 15.21 -16.05 -14.56
CA TRP A 48 14.00 -15.89 -13.77
C TRP A 48 13.76 -17.12 -12.89
N MET A 49 13.09 -16.92 -11.77
CA MET A 49 12.90 -17.95 -10.74
C MET A 49 11.41 -18.16 -10.49
N ARG A 50 11.05 -19.42 -10.21
CA ARG A 50 9.73 -19.73 -9.63
C ARG A 50 9.78 -19.47 -8.13
N VAL A 51 8.70 -18.89 -7.64
CA VAL A 51 8.46 -18.65 -6.23
C VAL A 51 7.14 -19.32 -5.87
N LEU A 52 7.16 -20.11 -4.82
CA LEU A 52 5.97 -20.72 -4.22
C LEU A 52 5.52 -19.82 -3.05
N PRO A 53 4.42 -19.06 -3.20
CA PRO A 53 3.94 -18.22 -2.11
C PRO A 53 3.58 -19.03 -0.87
N SER A 54 4.06 -18.58 0.28
CA SER A 54 3.69 -19.12 1.60
C SER A 54 2.54 -18.31 2.20
N LEU A 55 2.67 -16.97 2.18
CA LEU A 55 1.63 -16.03 2.55
C LEU A 55 1.55 -14.90 1.51
N SER A 56 0.33 -14.45 1.24
CA SER A 56 0.11 -13.27 0.43
C SER A 56 -0.91 -12.33 1.07
N GLY A 57 -0.49 -11.09 1.34
CA GLY A 57 -1.35 -10.05 1.90
C GLY A 57 -2.47 -9.65 0.95
N ILE A 58 -3.62 -9.26 1.51
CA ILE A 58 -4.69 -8.58 0.77
C ILE A 58 -4.50 -7.09 0.95
N CYS A 59 -4.13 -6.39 -0.13
CA CYS A 59 -3.91 -4.96 -0.13
C CYS A 59 -5.21 -4.16 -0.31
N GLY A 60 -5.24 -2.93 0.17
CA GLY A 60 -6.33 -2.00 -0.12
C GLY A 60 -6.53 -1.73 -1.61
N SER A 61 -5.46 -1.79 -2.42
CA SER A 61 -5.53 -1.66 -3.88
C SER A 61 -6.27 -2.83 -4.53
N ASP A 62 -6.05 -4.06 -4.05
CA ASP A 62 -6.77 -5.25 -4.52
C ASP A 62 -8.27 -5.12 -4.20
N LEU A 63 -8.59 -4.71 -2.97
CA LEU A 63 -9.97 -4.49 -2.56
C LEU A 63 -10.65 -3.37 -3.35
N ALA A 64 -9.92 -2.30 -3.70
CA ALA A 64 -10.43 -1.22 -4.53
C ALA A 64 -10.70 -1.71 -5.97
N ALA A 65 -9.84 -2.54 -6.55
CA ALA A 65 -10.05 -3.14 -7.87
C ALA A 65 -11.25 -4.08 -7.86
N ILE A 66 -11.31 -5.01 -6.90
CA ILE A 66 -12.38 -5.99 -6.73
C ILE A 66 -13.72 -5.28 -6.46
N GLY A 67 -13.74 -4.25 -5.65
CA GLY A 67 -14.93 -3.45 -5.31
C GLY A 67 -15.34 -2.40 -6.36
N GLY A 68 -14.64 -2.33 -7.52
CA GLY A 68 -14.95 -1.38 -8.58
C GLY A 68 -14.66 0.10 -8.23
N HIS A 69 -13.80 0.35 -7.24
CA HIS A 69 -13.44 1.69 -6.76
C HIS A 69 -12.05 2.15 -7.22
N ALA A 70 -11.24 1.26 -7.79
CA ALA A 70 -9.94 1.63 -8.34
C ALA A 70 -10.09 2.67 -9.47
N SER A 71 -9.15 3.60 -9.57
CA SER A 71 -9.10 4.58 -10.65
C SER A 71 -8.83 3.89 -11.99
N LEU A 72 -9.66 4.16 -12.98
CA LEU A 72 -9.44 3.70 -14.35
C LEU A 72 -8.20 4.33 -15.01
N TYR A 73 -7.58 5.33 -14.38
CA TYR A 73 -6.28 5.88 -14.79
C TYR A 73 -5.18 4.80 -14.86
N LEU A 74 -5.28 3.74 -14.03
CA LEU A 74 -4.30 2.65 -13.99
C LEU A 74 -4.62 1.51 -14.99
N ASP A 75 -5.80 1.50 -15.62
CA ASP A 75 -6.20 0.42 -16.53
C ASP A 75 -5.21 0.20 -17.69
N PRO A 76 -4.67 1.24 -18.38
CA PRO A 76 -3.68 1.06 -19.43
C PRO A 76 -2.32 0.50 -18.96
N LEU A 77 -2.09 0.45 -17.66
CA LEU A 77 -0.87 -0.04 -17.01
C LEU A 77 -1.04 -1.42 -16.39
N THR A 78 -2.07 -2.16 -16.84
CA THR A 78 -2.41 -3.50 -16.33
C THR A 78 -2.73 -4.43 -17.50
N SER A 79 -2.23 -5.64 -17.49
CA SER A 79 -2.62 -6.69 -18.45
C SER A 79 -3.58 -7.70 -17.82
N TYR A 80 -4.46 -8.28 -18.63
CA TYR A 80 -5.53 -9.17 -18.18
C TYR A 80 -5.57 -10.48 -18.98
N PRO A 81 -6.02 -11.61 -18.39
CA PRO A 81 -6.25 -11.78 -16.95
C PRO A 81 -4.94 -11.79 -16.18
N PHE A 82 -4.97 -11.40 -14.91
CA PHE A 82 -3.82 -11.52 -14.01
C PHE A 82 -4.19 -12.23 -12.72
N VAL A 83 -3.20 -12.81 -12.04
CA VAL A 83 -3.33 -13.32 -10.68
C VAL A 83 -2.96 -12.20 -9.72
N PRO A 84 -3.87 -11.73 -8.82
CA PRO A 84 -3.56 -10.68 -7.84
C PRO A 84 -2.57 -11.13 -6.77
N GLY A 85 -2.24 -10.20 -5.88
CA GLY A 85 -1.33 -10.41 -4.75
C GLY A 85 0.10 -9.98 -5.06
N HIS A 86 0.52 -8.89 -4.44
CA HIS A 86 1.84 -8.27 -4.61
C HIS A 86 2.60 -8.11 -3.28
N GLU A 87 1.98 -8.50 -2.17
CA GLU A 87 2.58 -8.54 -0.84
C GLU A 87 2.89 -10.01 -0.50
N VAL A 88 4.06 -10.51 -0.95
CA VAL A 88 4.33 -11.94 -0.99
C VAL A 88 5.58 -12.31 -0.21
N VAL A 89 5.44 -13.27 0.69
CA VAL A 89 6.52 -14.11 1.19
C VAL A 89 6.34 -15.52 0.67
N GLY A 90 7.43 -16.19 0.27
CA GLY A 90 7.38 -17.52 -0.28
C GLY A 90 8.72 -18.22 -0.21
N VAL A 91 8.83 -19.32 -0.91
CA VAL A 91 10.05 -20.11 -1.00
C VAL A 91 10.47 -20.31 -2.45
N LEU A 92 11.78 -20.35 -2.69
CA LEU A 92 12.36 -20.78 -3.96
C LEU A 92 12.41 -22.31 -4.04
N GLU A 93 12.73 -22.85 -5.21
CA GLU A 93 12.88 -24.30 -5.43
C GLU A 93 13.97 -24.96 -4.53
N ASP A 94 14.94 -24.18 -4.08
CA ASP A 94 16.00 -24.64 -3.15
C ASP A 94 15.58 -24.56 -1.66
N GLY A 95 14.33 -24.15 -1.38
CA GLY A 95 13.80 -23.97 -0.03
C GLY A 95 14.16 -22.63 0.63
N SER A 96 14.86 -21.72 -0.05
CA SER A 96 15.20 -20.40 0.48
C SER A 96 13.95 -19.55 0.67
N ARG A 97 13.76 -18.98 1.86
CA ARG A 97 12.66 -18.06 2.17
C ARG A 97 12.93 -16.67 1.59
N VAL A 98 11.97 -16.16 0.84
CA VAL A 98 12.10 -14.88 0.13
C VAL A 98 10.87 -14.01 0.26
N VAL A 99 11.06 -12.69 0.15
CA VAL A 99 10.02 -11.71 -0.11
C VAL A 99 10.23 -11.10 -1.48
N ILE A 100 9.14 -10.73 -2.12
CA ILE A 100 9.14 -10.23 -3.49
C ILE A 100 8.94 -8.72 -3.51
N GLU A 101 9.86 -8.02 -4.17
CA GLU A 101 9.72 -6.63 -4.54
C GLU A 101 8.99 -6.55 -5.89
N PRO A 102 7.68 -6.26 -5.94
CA PRO A 102 6.87 -6.50 -7.13
C PRO A 102 7.12 -5.55 -8.32
N ALA A 103 7.89 -4.47 -8.16
CA ALA A 103 8.07 -3.47 -9.22
C ALA A 103 8.68 -4.04 -10.51
N LEU A 104 8.02 -3.81 -11.67
CA LEU A 104 8.40 -4.31 -13.00
C LEU A 104 9.09 -3.22 -13.83
N GLY A 105 10.23 -2.71 -13.34
CA GLY A 105 11.03 -1.71 -14.05
C GLY A 105 11.90 -2.27 -15.17
N CYS A 106 12.72 -1.40 -15.81
CA CYS A 106 13.57 -1.77 -16.95
C CYS A 106 14.46 -2.98 -16.71
N VAL A 107 15.07 -3.11 -15.52
CA VAL A 107 15.96 -4.24 -15.17
C VAL A 107 15.19 -5.55 -15.23
N VAL A 108 14.01 -5.60 -14.63
CA VAL A 108 13.12 -6.78 -14.66
C VAL A 108 12.67 -7.10 -16.08
N ARG A 109 12.47 -6.08 -16.90
CA ARG A 109 12.05 -6.21 -18.31
C ARG A 109 13.21 -6.46 -19.28
N GLY A 110 14.45 -6.58 -18.78
CA GLY A 110 15.62 -6.78 -19.64
C GLY A 110 15.86 -5.64 -20.65
N ILE A 111 15.47 -4.40 -20.31
CA ILE A 111 15.57 -3.26 -21.20
C ILE A 111 16.83 -2.46 -20.88
N GLU A 112 17.71 -2.31 -21.87
CA GLU A 112 18.91 -1.50 -21.83
C GLU A 112 18.98 -0.59 -23.09
N PRO A 113 19.36 0.72 -22.92
CA PRO A 113 19.61 1.36 -21.64
C PRO A 113 18.33 1.54 -20.83
N VAL A 114 18.46 1.54 -19.50
CA VAL A 114 17.31 1.78 -18.61
C VAL A 114 16.76 3.20 -18.80
N CYS A 115 15.45 3.37 -18.63
CA CYS A 115 14.82 4.70 -18.72
C CYS A 115 15.28 5.63 -17.59
N PRO A 116 15.13 6.97 -17.73
CA PRO A 116 15.57 7.94 -16.71
C PRO A 116 15.05 7.65 -15.31
N ARG A 117 13.80 7.18 -15.16
CA ARG A 117 13.23 6.86 -13.85
C ARG A 117 13.87 5.63 -13.21
N CYS A 118 14.14 4.60 -13.99
CA CYS A 118 14.88 3.43 -13.50
C CYS A 118 16.35 3.78 -13.17
N ALA A 119 16.98 4.66 -13.95
CA ALA A 119 18.32 5.17 -13.67
C ALA A 119 18.39 5.96 -12.35
N GLU A 120 17.30 6.66 -11.98
CA GLU A 120 17.13 7.33 -10.69
C GLU A 120 16.82 6.35 -9.54
N GLY A 121 16.73 5.04 -9.82
CA GLY A 121 16.31 4.02 -8.84
C GLY A 121 14.82 4.04 -8.51
N ARG A 122 13.96 4.47 -9.43
CA ARG A 122 12.51 4.60 -9.26
C ARG A 122 11.74 3.66 -10.21
N PRO A 123 11.86 2.32 -10.04
CA PRO A 123 11.27 1.34 -10.98
C PRO A 123 9.74 1.39 -11.03
N GLY A 124 9.06 1.78 -9.95
CA GLY A 124 7.61 1.97 -9.93
C GLY A 124 7.10 3.11 -10.85
N LEU A 125 8.00 3.97 -11.36
CA LEU A 125 7.70 5.04 -12.30
C LEU A 125 8.34 4.79 -13.67
N CYS A 126 8.57 3.53 -14.03
CA CYS A 126 9.21 3.13 -15.27
C CYS A 126 8.45 3.66 -16.50
N TYR A 127 9.17 4.29 -17.45
CA TYR A 127 8.58 4.74 -18.72
C TYR A 127 8.32 3.58 -19.69
N ASN A 128 8.99 2.44 -19.47
CA ASN A 128 8.91 1.26 -20.34
C ASN A 128 8.00 0.17 -19.74
N ALA A 129 6.97 0.56 -18.97
CA ALA A 129 6.05 -0.39 -18.34
C ALA A 129 5.22 -1.22 -19.33
N THR A 130 5.23 -0.85 -20.60
CA THR A 130 4.53 -1.52 -21.70
C THR A 130 5.47 -2.28 -22.64
N GLU A 131 6.78 -2.24 -22.40
CA GLU A 131 7.81 -2.77 -23.28
C GLU A 131 8.48 -4.02 -22.70
N GLY A 132 9.20 -4.75 -23.55
CA GLY A 132 9.99 -5.91 -23.14
C GLY A 132 9.25 -7.24 -23.24
N PRO A 133 9.81 -8.34 -22.71
CA PRO A 133 9.30 -9.71 -22.90
C PRO A 133 8.11 -10.08 -22.01
N ILE A 134 7.74 -9.23 -21.05
CA ILE A 134 6.55 -9.44 -20.21
C ILE A 134 5.44 -8.48 -20.59
N GLU A 135 4.21 -8.88 -20.36
CA GLU A 135 3.02 -8.07 -20.61
C GLU A 135 3.04 -6.75 -19.83
N VAL A 136 2.14 -5.85 -20.21
CA VAL A 136 1.96 -4.56 -19.54
C VAL A 136 1.73 -4.76 -18.04
N GLY A 137 2.40 -3.98 -17.21
CA GLY A 137 2.23 -4.00 -15.76
C GLY A 137 3.26 -3.16 -15.02
N LEU A 138 2.84 -2.47 -13.98
CA LEU A 138 3.75 -1.74 -13.09
C LEU A 138 4.38 -2.65 -12.03
N GLN A 139 3.69 -3.74 -11.71
CA GLN A 139 4.10 -4.68 -10.64
C GLN A 139 3.52 -6.07 -10.84
N THR A 140 4.19 -7.08 -10.27
CA THR A 140 3.65 -8.43 -10.06
C THR A 140 2.29 -8.33 -9.36
N GLY A 141 1.34 -9.18 -9.71
CA GLY A 141 -0.04 -9.10 -9.20
C GLY A 141 -0.96 -8.15 -9.97
N TYR A 142 -0.43 -7.48 -11.02
CA TYR A 142 -1.15 -6.68 -12.01
C TYR A 142 -0.57 -6.85 -13.42
N CYS A 143 0.17 -7.92 -13.65
CA CYS A 143 0.79 -8.30 -14.92
C CYS A 143 0.44 -9.76 -15.24
N ALA A 144 -0.10 -10.00 -16.44
CA ALA A 144 -0.54 -11.34 -16.85
C ALA A 144 0.61 -12.36 -16.94
N SER A 145 1.86 -11.89 -17.17
CA SER A 145 3.02 -12.77 -17.38
C SER A 145 3.67 -13.26 -16.10
N THR A 146 3.42 -12.63 -14.95
CA THR A 146 4.21 -12.89 -13.72
C THR A 146 3.53 -13.79 -12.71
N GLY A 147 2.23 -14.04 -12.90
CA GLY A 147 1.43 -14.56 -11.80
C GLY A 147 1.31 -13.54 -10.67
N GLY A 148 0.98 -14.00 -9.48
CA GLY A 148 0.81 -13.20 -8.27
C GLY A 148 0.66 -14.07 -7.04
N GLY A 149 0.68 -13.46 -5.87
CA GLY A 149 0.66 -14.18 -4.60
C GLY A 149 -0.66 -14.90 -4.26
N TRP A 150 -1.73 -14.68 -5.06
CA TRP A 150 -3.00 -15.41 -4.89
C TRP A 150 -3.09 -16.60 -5.84
N GLY A 151 -1.96 -17.24 -6.10
CA GLY A 151 -1.80 -18.48 -6.83
C GLY A 151 -0.65 -19.30 -6.25
N GLU A 152 -0.60 -20.58 -6.58
CA GLU A 152 0.41 -21.52 -6.05
C GLU A 152 1.83 -21.24 -6.55
N VAL A 153 1.96 -20.55 -7.71
CA VAL A 153 3.26 -20.21 -8.31
C VAL A 153 3.21 -18.80 -8.89
N LEU A 154 4.26 -18.03 -8.67
CA LEU A 154 4.57 -16.81 -9.42
C LEU A 154 6.01 -16.87 -9.94
N VAL A 155 6.35 -16.03 -10.91
CA VAL A 155 7.72 -15.91 -11.42
C VAL A 155 8.29 -14.52 -11.11
N ALA A 156 9.56 -14.49 -10.71
CA ALA A 156 10.25 -13.26 -10.33
C ALA A 156 11.65 -13.19 -10.96
N HIS A 157 12.03 -11.97 -11.35
CA HIS A 157 13.41 -11.68 -11.74
C HIS A 157 14.32 -11.65 -10.51
N PRO A 158 15.61 -12.05 -10.57
CA PRO A 158 16.50 -12.03 -9.42
C PRO A 158 16.57 -10.72 -8.65
N SER A 159 16.43 -9.59 -9.36
CA SER A 159 16.43 -8.26 -8.72
C SER A 159 15.19 -7.94 -7.88
N GLN A 160 14.14 -8.76 -7.96
CA GLN A 160 12.91 -8.64 -7.17
C GLN A 160 12.93 -9.52 -5.91
N VAL A 161 13.88 -10.44 -5.82
CA VAL A 161 13.92 -11.48 -4.80
C VAL A 161 14.86 -11.08 -3.68
N HIS A 162 14.35 -11.02 -2.46
CA HIS A 162 15.11 -10.67 -1.27
C HIS A 162 14.98 -11.78 -0.22
N ALA A 163 16.11 -12.21 0.33
CA ALA A 163 16.13 -13.22 1.39
C ALA A 163 15.41 -12.69 2.65
N VAL A 164 14.58 -13.54 3.26
CA VAL A 164 13.93 -13.22 4.53
C VAL A 164 14.91 -13.43 5.67
N PRO A 165 15.19 -12.40 6.50
CA PRO A 165 15.99 -12.58 7.70
C PRO A 165 15.40 -13.67 8.62
N ALA A 166 16.25 -14.50 9.21
CA ALA A 166 15.83 -15.62 10.06
C ALA A 166 15.00 -15.17 11.30
N ALA A 167 15.16 -13.92 11.72
CA ALA A 167 14.41 -13.33 12.83
C ALA A 167 12.96 -12.97 12.47
N LEU A 168 12.58 -12.94 11.18
CA LEU A 168 11.22 -12.60 10.76
C LEU A 168 10.37 -13.86 10.57
N THR A 169 9.16 -13.86 11.10
CA THR A 169 8.11 -14.82 10.74
C THR A 169 7.58 -14.53 9.35
N ASP A 170 6.84 -15.45 8.73
CA ASP A 170 6.21 -15.22 7.43
C ASP A 170 5.16 -14.10 7.50
N GLU A 171 4.45 -14.02 8.62
CA GLU A 171 3.48 -12.94 8.85
C GLU A 171 4.16 -11.56 8.85
N ALA A 172 5.31 -11.42 9.53
CA ALA A 172 6.08 -10.17 9.50
C ALA A 172 6.67 -9.92 8.11
N ALA A 173 7.16 -10.96 7.43
CA ALA A 173 7.75 -10.87 6.09
C ALA A 173 6.73 -10.45 5.02
N ALA A 174 5.47 -10.90 5.11
CA ALA A 174 4.39 -10.48 4.21
C ALA A 174 4.07 -8.97 4.30
N LEU A 175 4.53 -8.29 5.36
CA LEU A 175 4.37 -6.84 5.53
C LEU A 175 5.59 -6.02 5.05
N ILE A 176 6.64 -6.65 4.56
CA ILE A 176 7.85 -5.93 4.09
C ILE A 176 7.52 -5.02 2.90
N GLU A 177 6.72 -5.50 1.94
CA GLU A 177 6.33 -4.70 0.79
C GLU A 177 5.56 -3.44 1.20
N PRO A 178 4.42 -3.52 1.93
CA PRO A 178 3.71 -2.31 2.34
C PRO A 178 4.52 -1.45 3.33
N PHE A 179 5.43 -2.04 4.11
CA PHE A 179 6.32 -1.26 4.97
C PHE A 179 7.35 -0.47 4.15
N ALA A 180 7.90 -1.03 3.07
CA ALA A 180 8.77 -0.31 2.15
C ALA A 180 8.07 0.91 1.53
N CYS A 181 6.79 0.79 1.14
CA CYS A 181 5.97 1.92 0.70
C CYS A 181 5.90 3.04 1.77
N CYS A 182 5.72 2.65 3.03
CA CYS A 182 5.63 3.60 4.14
C CYS A 182 6.98 4.23 4.50
N VAL A 183 8.09 3.49 4.39
CA VAL A 183 9.45 4.03 4.54
C VAL A 183 9.73 5.07 3.44
N HIS A 184 9.38 4.76 2.19
CA HIS A 184 9.47 5.72 1.09
C HIS A 184 8.65 6.99 1.38
N ALA A 185 7.40 6.84 1.80
CA ALA A 185 6.53 7.97 2.14
C ALA A 185 7.14 8.84 3.26
N ALA A 186 7.63 8.23 4.35
CA ALA A 186 8.26 8.92 5.45
C ALA A 186 9.49 9.73 5.00
N LEU A 187 10.36 9.12 4.19
CA LEU A 187 11.57 9.77 3.65
C LEU A 187 11.23 10.90 2.66
N ARG A 188 10.16 10.76 1.87
CA ARG A 188 9.65 11.82 0.99
C ARG A 188 9.09 12.99 1.80
N GLY A 189 8.25 12.73 2.79
CA GLY A 189 7.73 13.75 3.70
C GLY A 189 8.84 14.47 4.46
N GLY A 190 9.86 13.73 4.88
CA GLY A 190 11.12 14.28 5.38
C GLY A 190 10.97 15.08 6.67
N ALA A 191 10.16 14.59 7.61
CA ALA A 191 9.94 15.25 8.89
C ALA A 191 11.23 15.47 9.67
N SER A 192 11.28 16.58 10.41
CA SER A 192 12.37 16.99 11.28
C SER A 192 11.97 16.92 12.76
N LYS A 193 12.95 17.01 13.66
CA LYS A 193 12.72 17.00 15.12
C LYS A 193 11.94 18.21 15.64
N SER A 194 11.68 19.22 14.83
CA SER A 194 10.85 20.38 15.19
C SER A 194 9.38 20.20 14.78
N ASP A 195 9.07 19.26 13.90
CA ASP A 195 7.79 19.15 13.24
C ASP A 195 6.73 18.41 14.07
N VAL A 196 5.49 18.84 13.91
CA VAL A 196 4.29 18.08 14.32
C VAL A 196 3.77 17.35 13.08
N VAL A 197 3.73 16.04 13.16
CA VAL A 197 3.28 15.17 12.07
C VAL A 197 1.96 14.52 12.42
N VAL A 198 1.04 14.49 11.45
CA VAL A 198 -0.24 13.80 11.56
C VAL A 198 -0.31 12.68 10.52
N VAL A 199 -0.73 11.49 10.93
CA VAL A 199 -1.06 10.37 10.04
C VAL A 199 -2.57 10.16 10.07
N VAL A 200 -3.24 10.38 8.95
CA VAL A 200 -4.68 10.22 8.80
C VAL A 200 -5.00 8.82 8.29
N GLY A 201 -5.71 8.04 9.12
CA GLY A 201 -5.99 6.63 8.89
C GLY A 201 -4.99 5.72 9.59
N ALA A 202 -5.49 4.62 10.16
CA ALA A 202 -4.70 3.63 10.90
C ALA A 202 -5.04 2.20 10.45
N GLY A 203 -5.26 2.00 9.14
CA GLY A 203 -5.18 0.69 8.49
C GLY A 203 -3.71 0.26 8.34
N THR A 204 -3.43 -0.78 7.57
CA THR A 204 -2.08 -1.31 7.35
C THR A 204 -1.09 -0.19 6.99
N ILE A 205 -1.38 0.57 5.94
CA ILE A 205 -0.50 1.65 5.47
C ILE A 205 -0.32 2.75 6.53
N GLY A 206 -1.38 3.17 7.22
CA GLY A 206 -1.27 4.21 8.25
C GLY A 206 -0.45 3.77 9.46
N LEU A 207 -0.63 2.55 9.94
CA LEU A 207 0.15 1.99 11.05
C LEU A 207 1.63 1.83 10.68
N LEU A 208 1.90 1.31 9.48
CA LEU A 208 3.28 1.18 8.98
C LEU A 208 3.90 2.56 8.70
N THR A 209 3.11 3.58 8.30
CA THR A 209 3.60 4.96 8.17
C THR A 209 3.97 5.55 9.52
N VAL A 210 3.19 5.28 10.59
CA VAL A 210 3.55 5.67 11.96
C VAL A 210 4.91 5.08 12.34
N ALA A 211 5.11 3.77 12.14
CA ALA A 211 6.38 3.10 12.40
C ALA A 211 7.53 3.69 11.57
N ALA A 212 7.32 3.87 10.27
CA ALA A 212 8.33 4.42 9.36
C ALA A 212 8.74 5.86 9.73
N VAL A 213 7.77 6.73 10.02
CA VAL A 213 8.04 8.11 10.45
C VAL A 213 8.82 8.12 11.77
N LYS A 214 8.38 7.32 12.77
CA LYS A 214 9.07 7.25 14.06
C LYS A 214 10.51 6.80 13.93
N MET A 215 10.78 5.85 13.04
CA MET A 215 12.09 5.21 12.87
C MET A 215 13.03 6.00 11.96
N PHE A 216 12.54 6.51 10.85
CA PHE A 216 13.37 7.10 9.80
C PHE A 216 13.42 8.62 9.80
N THR A 217 12.36 9.29 10.26
CA THR A 217 12.22 10.75 10.28
C THR A 217 11.52 11.23 11.55
N PRO A 218 12.07 10.91 12.76
CA PRO A 218 11.38 11.15 14.02
C PRO A 218 11.05 12.64 14.23
N PRO A 219 9.75 13.00 14.33
CA PRO A 219 9.32 14.37 14.53
C PRO A 219 9.35 14.76 16.03
N LYS A 220 9.06 16.03 16.31
CA LYS A 220 8.79 16.52 17.67
C LYS A 220 7.56 15.83 18.26
N ARG A 221 6.53 15.62 17.45
CA ARG A 221 5.28 14.97 17.83
C ARG A 221 4.66 14.23 16.67
N LEU A 222 4.30 12.98 16.88
CA LEU A 222 3.63 12.11 15.92
C LEU A 222 2.22 11.77 16.40
N ILE A 223 1.21 12.19 15.65
CA ILE A 223 -0.21 12.00 15.97
C ILE A 223 -0.83 11.08 14.92
N ALA A 224 -1.52 10.02 15.35
CA ALA A 224 -2.31 9.19 14.46
C ALA A 224 -3.81 9.47 14.64
N VAL A 225 -4.54 9.48 13.52
CA VAL A 225 -6.01 9.53 13.52
C VAL A 225 -6.53 8.13 13.23
N ALA A 226 -7.14 7.50 14.24
CA ALA A 226 -7.57 6.10 14.21
C ALA A 226 -9.03 5.95 14.64
N LYS A 227 -9.81 5.21 13.82
CA LYS A 227 -11.24 5.01 14.02
C LYS A 227 -11.57 3.91 15.04
N HIS A 228 -10.86 2.77 14.97
CA HIS A 228 -11.17 1.58 15.74
C HIS A 228 -10.23 1.41 16.93
N PRO A 229 -10.70 0.83 18.07
CA PRO A 229 -9.88 0.64 19.28
C PRO A 229 -8.58 -0.09 19.01
N THR A 230 -8.60 -1.26 18.36
CA THR A 230 -7.41 -2.04 18.02
C THR A 230 -6.38 -1.21 17.23
N GLN A 231 -6.83 -0.41 16.28
CA GLN A 231 -5.94 0.48 15.51
C GLN A 231 -5.27 1.53 16.40
N ARG A 232 -5.97 2.02 17.43
CA ARG A 232 -5.41 3.00 18.39
C ARG A 232 -4.29 2.41 19.22
N ASP A 233 -4.51 1.22 19.74
CA ASP A 233 -3.51 0.52 20.58
C ASP A 233 -2.26 0.19 19.76
N LEU A 234 -2.44 -0.29 18.52
CA LEU A 234 -1.35 -0.58 17.59
C LEU A 234 -0.58 0.69 17.17
N ALA A 235 -1.27 1.80 16.93
CA ALA A 235 -0.60 3.07 16.59
C ALA A 235 0.29 3.58 17.71
N LEU A 236 -0.17 3.48 18.98
CA LEU A 236 0.66 3.80 20.14
C LEU A 236 1.87 2.86 20.25
N ALA A 237 1.64 1.56 20.09
CA ALA A 237 2.69 0.55 20.14
C ALA A 237 3.73 0.68 19.02
N LEU A 238 3.37 1.29 17.88
CA LEU A 238 4.28 1.58 16.75
C LEU A 238 4.92 2.96 16.84
N GLY A 239 4.67 3.71 17.91
CA GLY A 239 5.41 4.91 18.25
C GLY A 239 4.68 6.24 18.01
N ALA A 240 3.35 6.23 17.82
CA ALA A 240 2.57 7.47 17.86
C ALA A 240 2.60 8.06 19.30
N ASP A 241 2.84 9.35 19.41
CA ASP A 241 2.84 10.05 20.71
C ASP A 241 1.41 10.35 21.19
N ALA A 242 0.44 10.35 20.28
CA ALA A 242 -0.97 10.48 20.58
C ALA A 242 -1.83 9.85 19.47
N VAL A 243 -3.00 9.33 19.87
CA VAL A 243 -3.99 8.79 18.92
C VAL A 243 -5.33 9.47 19.15
N ILE A 244 -5.98 9.88 18.08
CA ILE A 244 -7.17 10.71 18.07
C ILE A 244 -8.27 10.04 17.26
N ALA A 245 -9.51 10.05 17.75
CA ALA A 245 -10.65 9.61 16.95
C ALA A 245 -10.95 10.63 15.83
N PRO A 246 -11.40 10.19 14.63
CA PRO A 246 -11.71 11.10 13.53
C PRO A 246 -12.67 12.24 13.93
N ALA A 247 -13.68 11.97 14.73
CA ALA A 247 -14.65 12.97 15.19
C ALA A 247 -14.01 14.10 16.02
N ASP A 248 -12.92 13.82 16.72
CA ASP A 248 -12.21 14.78 17.58
C ASP A 248 -10.98 15.39 16.89
N ALA A 249 -10.62 14.91 15.70
CA ALA A 249 -9.30 15.17 15.08
C ALA A 249 -9.08 16.68 14.90
N PHE A 250 -10.03 17.41 14.34
CA PHE A 250 -9.90 18.84 14.11
C PHE A 250 -9.59 19.62 15.42
N GLN A 251 -10.34 19.35 16.48
CA GLN A 251 -10.17 20.04 17.76
C GLN A 251 -8.85 19.64 18.47
N ARG A 252 -8.52 18.35 18.44
CA ARG A 252 -7.32 17.85 19.11
C ARG A 252 -6.03 18.27 18.39
N ILE A 253 -6.03 18.27 17.06
CA ILE A 253 -4.90 18.78 16.26
C ILE A 253 -4.73 20.29 16.49
N ARG A 254 -5.83 21.04 16.51
CA ARG A 254 -5.79 22.46 16.89
C ARG A 254 -5.03 22.69 18.20
N PHE A 255 -5.36 21.95 19.25
CA PHE A 255 -4.66 22.08 20.55
C PHE A 255 -3.21 21.63 20.49
N ALA A 256 -2.95 20.51 19.79
CA ALA A 256 -1.59 19.95 19.70
C ALA A 256 -0.62 20.87 18.95
N THR A 257 -1.13 21.72 18.05
CA THR A 257 -0.34 22.63 17.21
C THR A 257 -0.50 24.10 17.63
N ALA A 258 -1.28 24.39 18.68
CA ALA A 258 -1.65 25.74 19.11
C ALA A 258 -2.31 26.58 17.97
N ALA A 259 -2.92 25.93 17.01
CA ALA A 259 -3.56 26.57 15.88
C ALA A 259 -4.83 27.35 16.30
N ARG A 260 -5.11 28.43 15.60
CA ARG A 260 -6.31 29.24 15.83
C ARG A 260 -7.44 28.73 14.91
N ARG A 261 -8.62 28.47 15.49
CA ARG A 261 -9.83 28.14 14.74
C ARG A 261 -10.52 29.40 14.24
N LEU A 262 -10.94 29.38 12.99
CA LEU A 262 -11.88 30.33 12.42
C LEU A 262 -13.14 29.58 11.96
N ASP A 263 -14.29 30.09 12.38
CA ASP A 263 -15.57 29.49 12.00
C ASP A 263 -16.07 30.07 10.68
N GLY A 264 -16.34 29.18 9.73
CA GLY A 264 -16.91 29.48 8.43
C GLY A 264 -18.39 29.05 8.36
N VAL A 265 -19.03 29.39 7.24
CA VAL A 265 -20.48 29.06 7.00
C VAL A 265 -20.66 27.54 6.87
N ASP A 266 -19.78 26.85 6.16
CA ASP A 266 -19.85 25.38 5.92
C ASP A 266 -18.92 24.63 6.88
N ARG A 267 -17.65 25.02 6.91
CA ARG A 267 -16.62 24.35 7.71
C ARG A 267 -15.69 25.34 8.39
N SER A 268 -15.23 24.97 9.59
CA SER A 268 -14.18 25.73 10.27
C SER A 268 -12.82 25.43 9.62
N LEU A 269 -11.90 26.40 9.69
CA LEU A 269 -10.50 26.24 9.28
C LEU A 269 -9.54 26.48 10.45
N LEU A 270 -8.31 25.99 10.34
CA LEU A 270 -7.22 26.28 11.25
C LEU A 270 -6.27 27.30 10.60
N LEU A 271 -5.86 28.31 11.33
CA LEU A 271 -4.64 29.07 11.06
C LEU A 271 -3.52 28.43 11.86
N GLY A 272 -2.53 27.90 11.18
CA GLY A 272 -1.59 26.93 11.72
C GLY A 272 -2.07 25.49 11.52
N GLY A 273 -1.43 24.52 12.17
CA GLY A 273 -1.73 23.10 12.03
C GLY A 273 -0.45 22.24 12.05
N ALA A 274 -0.56 21.03 11.54
CA ALA A 274 0.56 20.11 11.39
C ALA A 274 1.55 20.59 10.32
N ASP A 275 2.85 20.34 10.52
CA ASP A 275 3.87 20.63 9.52
C ASP A 275 3.75 19.68 8.33
N ILE A 276 3.49 18.41 8.62
CA ILE A 276 3.32 17.35 7.62
C ILE A 276 2.11 16.50 7.98
N THR A 277 1.27 16.21 6.99
CA THR A 277 0.18 15.25 7.14
C THR A 277 0.32 14.14 6.11
N PHE A 278 0.39 12.89 6.59
CA PHE A 278 0.32 11.70 5.75
C PHE A 278 -1.13 11.25 5.64
N GLU A 279 -1.63 11.19 4.42
CA GLU A 279 -2.97 10.70 4.11
C GLU A 279 -2.87 9.23 3.68
N CYS A 280 -3.44 8.31 4.47
CA CYS A 280 -3.27 6.87 4.33
C CYS A 280 -4.60 6.11 4.09
N VAL A 281 -5.64 6.79 3.63
CA VAL A 281 -6.98 6.22 3.38
C VAL A 281 -7.37 6.28 1.91
N GLY A 282 -7.07 7.40 1.21
CA GLY A 282 -7.39 7.61 -0.19
C GLY A 282 -8.85 7.98 -0.47
N ARG A 283 -9.55 8.65 0.45
CA ARG A 283 -10.95 9.06 0.31
C ARG A 283 -11.12 10.58 0.39
N ALA A 284 -12.16 11.13 -0.24
CA ALA A 284 -12.43 12.56 -0.25
C ALA A 284 -12.42 13.20 1.14
N ASP A 285 -13.03 12.55 2.14
CA ASP A 285 -13.08 13.07 3.51
C ASP A 285 -11.69 13.10 4.16
N SER A 286 -10.90 12.04 4.04
CA SER A 286 -9.55 11.96 4.62
C SER A 286 -8.55 12.87 3.90
N LEU A 287 -8.67 13.00 2.58
CA LEU A 287 -7.91 13.97 1.78
C LEU A 287 -8.23 15.42 2.19
N SER A 288 -9.54 15.73 2.34
CA SER A 288 -10.01 17.04 2.80
C SER A 288 -9.51 17.33 4.23
N ASP A 289 -9.56 16.35 5.11
CA ASP A 289 -9.05 16.47 6.48
C ASP A 289 -7.53 16.67 6.49
N ALA A 290 -6.76 15.92 5.69
CA ALA A 290 -5.33 16.10 5.57
C ALA A 290 -4.95 17.54 5.14
N VAL A 291 -5.64 18.09 4.14
CA VAL A 291 -5.46 19.48 3.70
C VAL A 291 -5.79 20.46 4.82
N ARG A 292 -6.87 20.23 5.58
CA ARG A 292 -7.32 21.14 6.66
C ARG A 292 -6.45 21.09 7.91
N PHE A 293 -5.82 19.94 8.19
CA PHE A 293 -4.95 19.75 9.35
C PHE A 293 -3.56 20.33 9.15
N THR A 294 -3.12 20.46 7.90
CA THR A 294 -1.78 20.95 7.54
C THR A 294 -1.72 22.47 7.61
N ARG A 295 -0.68 23.03 8.23
CA ARG A 295 -0.46 24.48 8.33
C ARG A 295 -0.16 25.11 6.96
N GLU A 296 -0.21 26.44 6.91
CA GLU A 296 0.25 27.22 5.75
C GLU A 296 1.72 26.87 5.40
N GLY A 297 1.99 26.65 4.11
CA GLY A 297 3.31 26.20 3.61
C GLY A 297 3.71 24.81 4.05
N GLY A 298 2.78 24.01 4.62
CA GLY A 298 3.05 22.64 5.05
C GLY A 298 2.94 21.62 3.92
N VAL A 299 3.13 20.34 4.26
CA VAL A 299 3.20 19.24 3.31
C VAL A 299 2.09 18.23 3.57
N VAL A 300 1.38 17.84 2.51
CA VAL A 300 0.47 16.67 2.49
C VAL A 300 1.10 15.58 1.65
N VAL A 301 1.32 14.40 2.23
CA VAL A 301 1.82 13.22 1.52
C VAL A 301 0.66 12.25 1.32
N ALA A 302 0.24 12.06 0.06
CA ALA A 302 -0.76 11.06 -0.30
C ALA A 302 -0.09 9.69 -0.41
N VAL A 303 -0.41 8.81 0.52
CA VAL A 303 0.10 7.42 0.63
C VAL A 303 -1.02 6.43 0.35
N GLY A 304 -2.24 6.72 0.82
CA GLY A 304 -3.43 5.96 0.44
C GLY A 304 -3.68 6.10 -1.06
N MET A 305 -4.11 5.01 -1.71
CA MET A 305 -4.43 5.03 -3.14
C MET A 305 -5.78 5.73 -3.36
N PRO A 306 -5.81 6.99 -3.84
CA PRO A 306 -7.06 7.68 -4.12
C PRO A 306 -7.65 7.17 -5.44
N GLY A 307 -8.99 7.15 -5.50
CA GLY A 307 -9.73 7.02 -6.74
C GLY A 307 -10.00 8.38 -7.39
N ASP A 308 -11.17 8.51 -8.02
CA ASP A 308 -11.69 9.78 -8.50
C ASP A 308 -12.42 10.48 -7.33
N GLU A 309 -11.69 11.32 -6.60
CA GLU A 309 -12.12 11.92 -5.35
C GLU A 309 -12.21 13.45 -5.46
N ARG A 310 -13.25 14.02 -4.85
CA ARG A 310 -13.45 15.48 -4.85
C ARG A 310 -12.76 16.11 -3.64
N VAL A 311 -11.86 17.06 -3.90
CA VAL A 311 -11.16 17.87 -2.88
C VAL A 311 -11.35 19.35 -3.18
N ASP A 312 -11.49 20.17 -2.13
CA ASP A 312 -11.50 21.64 -2.27
C ASP A 312 -10.08 22.17 -2.48
N TRP A 313 -9.77 22.53 -3.71
CA TRP A 313 -8.46 23.04 -4.11
C TRP A 313 -8.16 24.45 -3.60
N ALA A 314 -9.18 25.21 -3.19
CA ALA A 314 -8.99 26.57 -2.66
C ALA A 314 -8.10 26.56 -1.41
N ALA A 315 -8.26 25.55 -0.55
CA ALA A 315 -7.43 25.39 0.64
C ALA A 315 -5.97 25.07 0.31
N ILE A 316 -5.73 24.29 -0.74
CA ILE A 316 -4.36 23.97 -1.21
C ILE A 316 -3.70 25.23 -1.77
N TRP A 317 -4.42 25.97 -2.63
CA TRP A 317 -3.92 27.19 -3.25
C TRP A 317 -3.68 28.31 -2.24
N GLN A 318 -4.67 28.64 -1.39
CA GLN A 318 -4.59 29.76 -0.46
C GLN A 318 -3.54 29.55 0.66
N ARG A 319 -3.32 28.29 1.07
CA ARG A 319 -2.36 27.93 2.13
C ARG A 319 -0.97 27.60 1.57
N GLU A 320 -0.78 27.66 0.27
CA GLU A 320 0.49 27.29 -0.41
C GLU A 320 0.99 25.91 -0.01
N LEU A 321 0.07 24.91 0.06
CA LEU A 321 0.43 23.55 0.46
C LEU A 321 1.23 22.84 -0.62
N THR A 322 2.25 22.11 -0.22
CA THR A 322 2.85 21.10 -1.07
C THR A 322 2.05 19.81 -0.94
N VAL A 323 1.40 19.36 -2.02
CA VAL A 323 0.74 18.04 -2.08
C VAL A 323 1.59 17.12 -2.95
N MET A 324 2.05 16.01 -2.39
CA MET A 324 2.88 15.05 -3.12
C MET A 324 2.39 13.61 -2.95
N GLY A 325 2.45 12.81 -4.03
CA GLY A 325 2.23 11.38 -3.96
C GLY A 325 3.46 10.63 -3.45
N ALA A 326 3.25 9.54 -2.74
CA ALA A 326 4.27 8.56 -2.41
C ALA A 326 3.79 7.20 -2.92
N TYR A 327 4.28 6.80 -4.09
CA TYR A 327 3.89 5.57 -4.76
C TYR A 327 5.04 4.56 -4.71
N ALA A 328 4.74 3.37 -4.21
CA ALA A 328 5.68 2.26 -4.10
C ALA A 328 6.99 2.65 -3.38
N TYR A 329 8.12 2.29 -3.93
CA TYR A 329 9.45 2.46 -3.33
C TYR A 329 10.51 2.54 -4.43
N GLY A 330 11.77 2.75 -4.01
CA GLY A 330 12.91 2.84 -4.94
C GLY A 330 14.21 3.02 -4.18
N SER A 331 15.17 3.70 -4.80
CA SER A 331 16.40 4.13 -4.14
C SER A 331 16.19 5.47 -3.45
N GLU A 332 16.70 5.62 -2.23
CA GLU A 332 16.50 6.78 -1.39
C GLU A 332 17.73 7.69 -1.37
N PRO A 333 17.71 8.87 -2.04
CA PRO A 333 18.84 9.77 -2.09
C PRO A 333 19.34 10.19 -0.70
N LYS A 334 18.42 10.47 0.22
CA LYS A 334 18.72 10.83 1.63
C LYS A 334 19.34 9.67 2.42
N ARG A 335 19.38 8.47 1.87
CA ARG A 335 19.96 7.25 2.45
C ARG A 335 21.09 6.69 1.57
N LYS A 336 21.84 7.57 0.90
CA LYS A 336 22.99 7.23 0.02
C LYS A 336 22.62 6.31 -1.14
N GLY A 337 21.41 6.43 -1.66
CA GLY A 337 20.90 5.61 -2.75
C GLY A 337 20.53 4.17 -2.38
N ARG A 338 20.43 3.84 -1.09
CA ARG A 338 19.98 2.49 -0.66
C ARG A 338 18.54 2.25 -1.08
N ARG A 339 18.22 1.00 -1.40
CA ARG A 339 16.84 0.61 -1.77
C ARG A 339 15.93 0.68 -0.54
N THR A 340 14.76 1.23 -0.72
CA THR A 340 13.75 1.33 0.35
C THR A 340 13.38 -0.05 0.90
N PHE A 341 13.32 -1.06 0.02
CA PHE A 341 12.98 -2.43 0.38
C PHE A 341 14.04 -3.05 1.33
N GLU A 342 15.33 -2.80 1.10
CA GLU A 342 16.41 -3.20 2.00
C GLU A 342 16.31 -2.51 3.36
N LEU A 343 15.99 -1.20 3.36
CA LEU A 343 15.78 -0.45 4.60
C LEU A 343 14.61 -1.02 5.41
N ALA A 344 13.54 -1.44 4.74
CA ALA A 344 12.40 -2.07 5.38
C ALA A 344 12.75 -3.43 5.99
N LEU A 345 13.48 -4.27 5.25
CA LEU A 345 13.94 -5.58 5.73
C LEU A 345 14.83 -5.47 6.97
N GLU A 346 15.75 -4.52 7.00
CA GLU A 346 16.63 -4.28 8.16
C GLU A 346 15.89 -3.77 9.39
N ALA A 347 14.87 -2.94 9.18
CA ALA A 347 14.13 -2.30 10.26
C ALA A 347 13.03 -3.20 10.85
N ALA A 348 12.46 -4.10 10.06
CA ALA A 348 11.29 -4.90 10.42
C ALA A 348 11.47 -5.77 11.69
N PRO A 349 12.64 -6.38 11.99
CA PRO A 349 12.81 -7.19 13.19
C PRO A 349 12.53 -6.45 14.51
N GLU A 350 12.71 -5.13 14.55
CA GLU A 350 12.48 -4.30 15.74
C GLU A 350 11.00 -3.96 15.98
N LEU A 351 10.13 -4.20 14.97
CA LEU A 351 8.76 -3.67 14.95
C LEU A 351 7.69 -4.67 15.34
N HIS A 352 8.02 -5.97 15.40
CA HIS A 352 7.04 -7.03 15.69
C HIS A 352 5.79 -6.95 14.79
N LEU A 353 6.02 -6.87 13.47
CA LEU A 353 4.97 -6.65 12.47
C LEU A 353 3.96 -7.80 12.38
N GLU A 354 4.33 -9.01 12.79
CA GLU A 354 3.46 -10.20 12.84
C GLU A 354 2.13 -9.94 13.58
N ARG A 355 2.15 -9.07 14.58
CA ARG A 355 0.94 -8.68 15.34
C ARG A 355 -0.11 -7.91 14.54
N LEU A 356 0.24 -7.43 13.35
CA LEU A 356 -0.67 -6.73 12.44
C LEU A 356 -1.40 -7.70 11.52
N VAL A 357 -0.94 -8.95 11.40
CA VAL A 357 -1.43 -9.94 10.44
C VAL A 357 -2.42 -10.89 11.12
N GLY A 358 -3.54 -11.13 10.45
CA GLY A 358 -4.57 -12.06 10.83
C GLY A 358 -5.97 -11.47 10.71
N PRO A 359 -6.96 -12.30 10.36
CA PRO A 359 -6.88 -13.76 10.17
C PRO A 359 -6.20 -14.16 8.85
N LEU A 360 -5.84 -15.45 8.74
CA LEU A 360 -5.35 -16.11 7.55
C LEU A 360 -6.45 -16.97 6.94
N PHE A 361 -6.52 -17.04 5.63
CA PHE A 361 -7.51 -17.83 4.88
C PHE A 361 -6.84 -18.66 3.79
N SER A 362 -7.39 -19.82 3.49
CA SER A 362 -7.01 -20.56 2.28
C SER A 362 -7.49 -19.84 1.01
N LEU A 363 -6.91 -20.15 -0.15
CA LEU A 363 -7.44 -19.66 -1.43
C LEU A 363 -8.88 -20.14 -1.67
N GLY A 364 -9.24 -21.33 -1.19
CA GLY A 364 -10.62 -21.86 -1.28
C GLY A 364 -11.64 -20.99 -0.57
N ASP A 365 -11.23 -20.28 0.50
CA ASP A 365 -12.09 -19.41 1.30
C ASP A 365 -12.03 -17.93 0.82
N CYS A 366 -11.65 -17.71 -0.44
CA CYS A 366 -11.40 -16.37 -0.98
C CYS A 366 -12.56 -15.38 -0.82
N ARG A 367 -13.81 -15.85 -0.88
CA ARG A 367 -15.00 -15.00 -0.68
C ARG A 367 -15.04 -14.44 0.74
N ASP A 368 -14.83 -15.31 1.72
CA ASP A 368 -14.83 -14.94 3.13
C ASP A 368 -13.62 -14.06 3.46
N ALA A 369 -12.45 -14.38 2.90
CA ALA A 369 -11.24 -13.58 3.04
C ALA A 369 -11.43 -12.14 2.56
N ILE A 370 -12.00 -11.94 1.35
CA ILE A 370 -12.24 -10.63 0.75
C ILE A 370 -13.32 -9.88 1.53
N ALA A 371 -14.44 -10.53 1.87
CA ALA A 371 -15.51 -9.94 2.66
C ALA A 371 -15.02 -9.50 4.04
N TYR A 372 -14.19 -10.34 4.68
CA TYR A 372 -13.55 -10.01 5.95
C TYR A 372 -12.59 -8.81 5.79
N ALA A 373 -11.71 -8.82 4.78
CA ALA A 373 -10.74 -7.76 4.52
C ALA A 373 -11.42 -6.41 4.26
N MET A 374 -12.53 -6.36 3.52
CA MET A 374 -13.33 -5.16 3.30
C MET A 374 -13.93 -4.60 4.62
N SER A 375 -14.02 -5.42 5.65
CA SER A 375 -14.57 -5.07 6.96
C SER A 375 -13.54 -5.10 8.10
N ALA A 376 -12.27 -5.38 7.80
CA ALA A 376 -11.22 -5.70 8.76
C ALA A 376 -11.16 -4.76 9.97
N GLY A 377 -11.18 -3.45 9.75
CA GLY A 377 -11.11 -2.48 10.84
C GLY A 377 -12.29 -2.57 11.82
N ARG A 378 -13.51 -2.88 11.36
CA ARG A 378 -14.68 -3.11 12.23
C ARG A 378 -14.58 -4.41 13.01
N LEU A 379 -13.90 -5.40 12.43
CA LEU A 379 -13.70 -6.72 13.02
C LEU A 379 -12.44 -6.80 13.89
N GLY A 380 -11.74 -5.67 14.09
CA GLY A 380 -10.55 -5.60 14.93
C GLY A 380 -9.28 -6.13 14.27
N ALA A 381 -9.28 -6.35 12.96
CA ALA A 381 -8.13 -6.76 12.18
C ALA A 381 -7.49 -5.58 11.42
N VAL A 382 -6.24 -5.76 10.99
CA VAL A 382 -5.47 -4.77 10.22
C VAL A 382 -5.10 -5.34 8.85
N LYS A 383 -4.34 -6.44 8.82
CA LYS A 383 -3.94 -7.13 7.59
C LYS A 383 -4.56 -8.52 7.57
N VAL A 384 -5.24 -8.81 6.48
CA VAL A 384 -5.72 -10.16 6.13
C VAL A 384 -4.79 -10.74 5.06
N ALA A 385 -4.53 -12.03 5.09
CA ALA A 385 -3.68 -12.68 4.10
C ALA A 385 -4.23 -14.05 3.71
N PHE A 386 -3.87 -14.50 2.50
CA PHE A 386 -3.99 -15.89 2.11
C PHE A 386 -2.81 -16.69 2.63
N ASP A 387 -3.12 -17.86 3.18
CA ASP A 387 -2.16 -18.89 3.58
C ASP A 387 -2.13 -19.98 2.50
N LEU A 388 -0.97 -20.14 1.87
CA LEU A 388 -0.72 -21.09 0.80
C LEU A 388 0.25 -22.21 1.25
N ARG A 389 0.56 -22.28 2.54
CA ARG A 389 1.53 -23.26 3.08
C ARG A 389 1.03 -24.70 3.06
N GLY A 390 -0.20 -24.98 2.64
CA GLY A 390 -0.75 -26.33 2.43
C GLY A 390 -1.25 -27.00 3.70
#